data_2eb933995408ec3f877faee2ccc884c7
#
_entry.id   2eb933995408ec3f877faee2ccc884c7
#
_cell.length_a   1.000
_cell.length_b   1.000
_cell.length_c   1.000
_cell.angle_alpha   90.00
_cell.angle_beta   90.00
_cell.angle_gamma   90.00
#
_symmetry.space_group_name_H-M   'P 1'
#
loop_
_entity.id
_entity.type
_entity.pdbx_description
1 polymer ?
#
loop_
_entity_poly.entity_id
_entity_poly.type
_entity_poly.pdbx_seq_one_letter_code
_entity_poly.pdbx_strand_id
1 'polypeptide(L)'
;MAVKKRINFNIDKLKQCYNQPEGFFDEISQYPTDKYLNYEYFTLHIIDDGRGENSDKQPIMVKANVILPDGTLLGNFVFHHSAQYDGRCFFTFANAALYETTNIVCGEKYNHQSELDFIASTLGLTINNFTTIELAADVNFNIIAKVMKLIKDFKNYDMIVNGRRITDENRHIDNYGEYYGRSRAKRDRYPTLYFSQAKSDGLELKIYDKTKEINEESPHKKYIEDWNEFGEQKIYRLELTIKNEQFKKWLEYVRENAPTSDHLLAEWGDFELAEGLLMLRAYKCPLWQFGADRLVYFRSKATNDVVSLLDIALGAAA
;
A
#
# COMPACT_ATOMS: atom_id res chain seq x y z
N MET A 1 -2.82 -14.09 -31.91
CA MET A 1 -3.01 -12.65 -31.70
C MET A 1 -2.03 -12.20 -30.62
N ALA A 2 -1.36 -11.05 -30.77
CA ALA A 2 -0.52 -10.50 -29.70
C ALA A 2 -1.44 -10.07 -28.55
N VAL A 3 -1.10 -10.50 -27.32
CA VAL A 3 -1.84 -10.12 -26.12
C VAL A 3 -1.68 -8.61 -25.91
N LYS A 4 -2.81 -7.89 -25.81
CA LYS A 4 -2.76 -6.45 -25.49
C LYS A 4 -2.23 -6.30 -24.06
N LYS A 5 -1.13 -5.58 -23.91
CA LYS A 5 -0.59 -5.26 -22.58
C LYS A 5 -1.57 -4.37 -21.83
N ARG A 6 -1.81 -4.70 -20.56
CA ARG A 6 -2.70 -3.97 -19.65
C ARG A 6 -1.96 -3.72 -18.35
N ILE A 7 -2.27 -2.61 -17.72
CA ILE A 7 -1.83 -2.24 -16.39
C ILE A 7 -3.03 -1.70 -15.60
N ASN A 8 -3.18 -2.16 -14.37
CA ASN A 8 -4.17 -1.65 -13.43
C ASN A 8 -3.48 -1.19 -12.16
N PHE A 9 -3.94 -0.07 -11.60
CA PHE A 9 -3.44 0.46 -10.33
C PHE A 9 -4.51 0.33 -9.25
N ASN A 10 -4.14 -0.19 -8.08
CA ASN A 10 -5.01 -0.23 -6.91
C ASN A 10 -4.25 0.06 -5.62
N ILE A 11 -5.00 0.42 -4.58
CA ILE A 11 -4.49 0.47 -3.21
C ILE A 11 -4.58 -0.96 -2.67
N ASP A 12 -3.44 -1.57 -2.33
CA ASP A 12 -3.39 -2.96 -1.81
C ASP A 12 -3.44 -2.99 -0.27
N LYS A 13 -2.97 -1.91 0.37
CA LYS A 13 -3.05 -1.73 1.81
C LYS A 13 -3.13 -0.25 2.17
N LEU A 14 -3.98 0.05 3.14
CA LEU A 14 -4.10 1.38 3.70
C LEU A 14 -4.17 1.28 5.22
N LYS A 15 -3.23 1.94 5.90
CA LYS A 15 -3.18 2.04 7.35
C LYS A 15 -3.24 3.51 7.77
N GLN A 16 -4.20 3.83 8.61
CA GLN A 16 -4.43 5.18 9.14
C GLN A 16 -4.17 5.21 10.65
N CYS A 17 -3.74 6.35 11.15
CA CYS A 17 -3.53 6.62 12.56
C CYS A 17 -4.60 7.60 13.05
N TYR A 18 -5.16 7.34 14.22
CA TYR A 18 -6.15 8.18 14.89
C TYR A 18 -5.68 8.51 16.31
N ASN A 19 -6.11 9.66 16.82
CA ASN A 19 -6.03 9.99 18.24
C ASN A 19 -7.26 9.44 18.94
N GLN A 20 -7.09 8.80 20.08
CA GLN A 20 -8.16 8.31 20.91
C GLN A 20 -8.60 9.41 21.89
N PRO A 21 -9.91 9.53 22.21
CA PRO A 21 -10.34 10.38 23.30
C PRO A 21 -9.81 9.87 24.64
N GLU A 22 -9.72 10.76 25.61
CA GLU A 22 -9.29 10.42 26.97
C GLU A 22 -10.19 9.34 27.58
N GLY A 23 -9.59 8.33 28.20
CA GLY A 23 -10.30 7.22 28.82
C GLY A 23 -10.81 6.13 27.88
N PHE A 24 -10.77 6.34 26.55
CA PHE A 24 -11.31 5.37 25.59
C PHE A 24 -10.63 4.00 25.68
N PHE A 25 -9.29 3.99 25.83
CA PHE A 25 -8.56 2.73 25.96
C PHE A 25 -8.97 1.96 27.23
N ASP A 26 -9.15 2.66 28.35
CA ASP A 26 -9.56 2.04 29.61
C ASP A 26 -10.96 1.42 29.50
N GLU A 27 -11.85 2.05 28.72
CA GLU A 27 -13.18 1.51 28.45
C GLU A 27 -13.09 0.26 27.56
N ILE A 28 -12.44 0.33 26.40
CA ILE A 28 -12.41 -0.78 25.44
C ILE A 28 -11.61 -1.98 25.96
N SER A 29 -10.62 -1.75 26.82
CA SER A 29 -9.78 -2.80 27.39
C SER A 29 -10.50 -3.66 28.46
N GLN A 30 -11.69 -3.27 28.88
CA GLN A 30 -12.51 -4.07 29.82
C GLN A 30 -13.17 -5.27 29.13
N TYR A 31 -13.31 -5.22 27.80
CA TYR A 31 -13.98 -6.27 27.06
C TYR A 31 -13.02 -7.44 26.75
N PRO A 32 -13.47 -8.69 26.99
CA PRO A 32 -12.67 -9.87 26.68
C PRO A 32 -12.63 -10.14 25.17
N THR A 33 -11.66 -10.96 24.75
CA THR A 33 -11.62 -11.54 23.40
C THR A 33 -12.97 -12.21 23.06
N ASP A 34 -13.35 -12.18 21.79
CA ASP A 34 -14.63 -12.65 21.23
C ASP A 34 -15.87 -11.84 21.66
N LYS A 35 -15.69 -10.68 22.30
CA LYS A 35 -16.80 -9.78 22.58
C LYS A 35 -17.21 -9.00 21.34
N TYR A 36 -18.52 -8.94 21.10
CA TYR A 36 -19.16 -8.10 20.08
C TYR A 36 -19.77 -6.86 20.73
N LEU A 37 -19.36 -5.68 20.26
CA LEU A 37 -19.91 -4.39 20.65
C LEU A 37 -20.73 -3.87 19.47
N ASN A 38 -22.05 -3.93 19.58
CA ASN A 38 -22.96 -3.57 18.51
C ASN A 38 -23.30 -2.08 18.59
N TYR A 39 -23.01 -1.35 17.52
CA TYR A 39 -23.46 0.00 17.24
C TYR A 39 -24.57 -0.05 16.17
N GLU A 40 -25.25 1.05 15.95
CA GLU A 40 -26.38 1.11 15.00
C GLU A 40 -25.98 0.70 13.57
N TYR A 41 -24.78 1.09 13.13
CA TYR A 41 -24.31 0.92 11.74
C TYR A 41 -23.03 0.11 11.61
N PHE A 42 -22.50 -0.47 12.67
CA PHE A 42 -21.34 -1.35 12.63
C PHE A 42 -21.22 -2.16 13.92
N THR A 43 -20.38 -3.17 13.87
CA THR A 43 -20.02 -3.97 15.04
C THR A 43 -18.51 -3.97 15.20
N LEU A 44 -18.02 -3.73 16.44
CA LEU A 44 -16.65 -4.03 16.82
C LEU A 44 -16.60 -5.44 17.42
N HIS A 45 -15.83 -6.33 16.82
CA HIS A 45 -15.54 -7.66 17.34
C HIS A 45 -14.13 -7.67 17.91
N ILE A 46 -14.00 -7.77 19.22
CA ILE A 46 -12.71 -7.85 19.93
C ILE A 46 -12.06 -9.19 19.60
N ILE A 47 -10.94 -9.16 18.86
CA ILE A 47 -10.23 -10.36 18.43
C ILE A 47 -8.96 -10.65 19.24
N ASP A 48 -8.49 -9.65 20.00
CA ASP A 48 -7.34 -9.78 20.89
C ASP A 48 -7.46 -8.68 21.96
N ASP A 49 -7.61 -9.08 23.22
CA ASP A 49 -7.72 -8.16 24.37
C ASP A 49 -6.34 -7.77 24.96
N GLY A 50 -5.26 -8.24 24.35
CA GLY A 50 -3.88 -7.90 24.71
C GLY A 50 -3.38 -8.48 26.03
N ARG A 51 -4.17 -9.33 26.71
CA ARG A 51 -3.80 -9.94 28.01
C ARG A 51 -2.97 -11.21 27.86
N GLY A 52 -3.06 -11.86 26.68
CA GLY A 52 -2.41 -13.15 26.43
C GLY A 52 -2.89 -14.24 27.40
N GLU A 53 -1.99 -15.11 27.83
CA GLU A 53 -2.30 -16.18 28.80
C GLU A 53 -2.43 -15.68 30.26
N ASN A 54 -2.09 -14.41 30.55
CA ASN A 54 -2.12 -13.80 31.89
C ASN A 54 -3.24 -12.77 31.96
N SER A 55 -4.40 -13.19 32.44
CA SER A 55 -5.60 -12.35 32.62
C SER A 55 -5.43 -11.19 33.65
N ASP A 56 -4.41 -11.27 34.51
CA ASP A 56 -4.18 -10.29 35.59
C ASP A 56 -3.31 -9.10 35.13
N LYS A 57 -2.77 -9.15 33.91
CA LYS A 57 -1.99 -8.02 33.34
C LYS A 57 -2.89 -6.98 32.71
N GLN A 58 -2.58 -5.73 32.97
CA GLN A 58 -3.21 -4.64 32.24
C GLN A 58 -2.82 -4.75 30.75
N PRO A 59 -3.80 -4.75 29.85
CA PRO A 59 -3.52 -4.84 28.41
C PRO A 59 -2.74 -3.63 27.92
N ILE A 60 -1.81 -3.86 27.01
CA ILE A 60 -1.05 -2.78 26.36
C ILE A 60 -1.67 -2.38 25.02
N MET A 61 -2.50 -3.26 24.45
CA MET A 61 -3.24 -3.03 23.20
C MET A 61 -4.50 -3.88 23.17
N VAL A 62 -5.49 -3.45 22.39
CA VAL A 62 -6.70 -4.20 22.06
C VAL A 62 -6.86 -4.18 20.56
N LYS A 63 -7.18 -5.34 19.95
CA LYS A 63 -7.53 -5.42 18.51
C LYS A 63 -9.00 -5.72 18.35
N ALA A 64 -9.63 -4.98 17.45
CA ALA A 64 -11.03 -5.19 17.10
C ALA A 64 -11.24 -5.14 15.58
N ASN A 65 -11.94 -6.14 15.06
CA ASN A 65 -12.47 -6.10 13.70
C ASN A 65 -13.65 -5.15 13.63
N VAL A 66 -13.76 -4.44 12.51
CA VAL A 66 -14.92 -3.61 12.15
C VAL A 66 -15.73 -4.36 11.12
N ILE A 67 -16.99 -4.66 11.45
CA ILE A 67 -17.91 -5.42 10.60
C ILE A 67 -19.09 -4.50 10.27
N LEU A 68 -19.38 -4.32 8.98
CA LEU A 68 -20.54 -3.56 8.50
C LEU A 68 -21.83 -4.37 8.64
N PRO A 69 -23.03 -3.73 8.54
CA PRO A 69 -24.32 -4.40 8.74
C PRO A 69 -24.59 -5.54 7.76
N ASP A 70 -24.01 -5.51 6.57
CA ASP A 70 -24.09 -6.56 5.54
C ASP A 70 -23.13 -7.74 5.79
N GLY A 71 -22.33 -7.68 6.87
CA GLY A 71 -21.32 -8.67 7.22
C GLY A 71 -19.94 -8.42 6.62
N THR A 72 -19.75 -7.36 5.84
CA THR A 72 -18.45 -7.00 5.27
C THR A 72 -17.45 -6.66 6.37
N LEU A 73 -16.29 -7.32 6.34
CA LEU A 73 -15.14 -6.96 7.17
C LEU A 73 -14.46 -5.73 6.58
N LEU A 74 -14.70 -4.56 7.17
CA LEU A 74 -14.08 -3.31 6.72
C LEU A 74 -12.57 -3.28 7.01
N GLY A 75 -12.15 -3.79 8.17
CA GLY A 75 -10.76 -3.79 8.61
C GLY A 75 -10.65 -4.03 10.11
N ASN A 76 -9.53 -3.61 10.66
CA ASN A 76 -9.33 -3.73 12.10
C ASN A 76 -8.69 -2.49 12.72
N PHE A 77 -9.13 -2.15 13.92
CA PHE A 77 -8.44 -1.22 14.81
C PHE A 77 -7.45 -1.96 15.71
N VAL A 78 -6.34 -1.30 16.00
CA VAL A 78 -5.42 -1.62 17.07
C VAL A 78 -5.36 -0.41 17.98
N PHE A 79 -6.04 -0.50 19.12
CA PHE A 79 -6.04 0.52 20.17
C PHE A 79 -4.85 0.27 21.09
N HIS A 80 -4.08 1.31 21.41
CA HIS A 80 -2.93 1.21 22.30
C HIS A 80 -3.17 1.98 23.59
N HIS A 81 -2.57 1.49 24.67
CA HIS A 81 -2.53 2.23 25.92
C HIS A 81 -1.85 3.59 25.71
N SER A 82 -2.42 4.65 26.30
CA SER A 82 -1.97 6.04 26.10
C SER A 82 -0.47 6.26 26.38
N ALA A 83 0.09 5.58 27.37
CA ALA A 83 1.51 5.69 27.73
C ALA A 83 2.46 5.17 26.64
N GLN A 84 2.00 4.29 25.73
CA GLN A 84 2.85 3.69 24.71
C GLN A 84 2.88 4.46 23.40
N TYR A 85 1.74 5.07 23.02
CA TYR A 85 1.58 5.73 21.70
C TYR A 85 0.81 7.06 21.80
N ASP A 86 0.94 7.77 22.90
CA ASP A 86 0.27 9.07 23.15
C ASP A 86 -1.24 9.05 22.84
N GLY A 87 -1.92 7.98 23.25
CA GLY A 87 -3.36 7.82 23.00
C GLY A 87 -3.72 7.54 21.54
N ARG A 88 -2.81 6.97 20.73
CA ARG A 88 -3.07 6.67 19.32
C ARG A 88 -3.63 5.27 19.12
N CYS A 89 -4.45 5.14 18.09
CA CYS A 89 -4.85 3.85 17.54
C CYS A 89 -4.61 3.82 16.04
N PHE A 90 -4.61 2.62 15.48
CA PHE A 90 -4.34 2.41 14.06
C PHE A 90 -5.45 1.59 13.45
N PHE A 91 -5.99 2.06 12.33
CA PHE A 91 -6.91 1.28 11.50
C PHE A 91 -6.18 0.76 10.27
N THR A 92 -6.40 -0.52 9.96
CA THR A 92 -5.93 -1.14 8.73
C THR A 92 -7.13 -1.72 8.00
N PHE A 93 -7.37 -1.26 6.77
CA PHE A 93 -8.43 -1.82 5.93
C PHE A 93 -8.18 -3.30 5.64
N ALA A 94 -9.24 -4.09 5.63
CA ALA A 94 -9.20 -5.41 5.04
C ALA A 94 -8.85 -5.30 3.56
N ASN A 95 -7.96 -6.16 3.06
CA ASN A 95 -7.51 -6.07 1.66
C ASN A 95 -8.69 -6.19 0.69
N ALA A 96 -9.64 -7.09 0.93
CA ALA A 96 -10.84 -7.25 0.12
C ALA A 96 -11.64 -5.95 -0.01
N ALA A 97 -11.84 -5.22 1.10
CA ALA A 97 -12.57 -3.96 1.08
C ALA A 97 -11.94 -2.87 0.19
N LEU A 98 -10.62 -2.93 -0.03
CA LEU A 98 -9.92 -2.03 -0.95
C LEU A 98 -10.13 -2.40 -2.43
N TYR A 99 -10.52 -3.64 -2.70
CA TYR A 99 -10.80 -4.17 -4.04
C TYR A 99 -12.29 -4.20 -4.39
N GLU A 100 -13.17 -4.05 -3.42
CA GLU A 100 -14.58 -3.96 -3.68
C GLU A 100 -14.90 -2.71 -4.50
N THR A 101 -15.41 -2.95 -5.70
CA THR A 101 -15.83 -1.90 -6.65
C THR A 101 -17.34 -1.72 -6.64
N THR A 102 -18.01 -2.31 -5.68
CA THR A 102 -19.44 -2.45 -5.66
C THR A 102 -20.13 -1.20 -5.13
N ASN A 103 -21.02 -0.76 -5.87
CA ASN A 103 -22.01 0.30 -5.83
C ASN A 103 -21.56 1.58 -6.52
N ILE A 104 -21.93 1.64 -7.80
CA ILE A 104 -22.03 2.89 -8.53
C ILE A 104 -23.29 3.61 -8.02
N VAL A 105 -23.13 4.41 -6.98
CA VAL A 105 -24.11 5.42 -6.65
C VAL A 105 -23.66 6.69 -7.36
N CYS A 106 -24.46 7.19 -8.27
CA CYS A 106 -24.22 8.40 -9.06
C CYS A 106 -22.96 8.39 -9.94
N GLY A 107 -22.49 7.22 -10.41
CA GLY A 107 -21.33 7.12 -11.30
C GLY A 107 -19.97 7.14 -10.60
N GLU A 108 -19.94 7.27 -9.28
CA GLU A 108 -18.71 7.21 -8.49
C GLU A 108 -18.53 5.82 -7.87
N LYS A 109 -17.31 5.30 -7.94
CA LYS A 109 -16.95 4.06 -7.24
C LYS A 109 -16.96 4.33 -5.74
N TYR A 110 -17.87 3.68 -5.03
CA TYR A 110 -17.99 3.76 -3.59
C TYR A 110 -16.66 3.35 -2.93
N ASN A 111 -16.24 4.13 -1.97
CA ASN A 111 -15.06 3.80 -1.19
C ASN A 111 -15.46 3.74 0.28
N HIS A 112 -15.09 2.72 0.98
CA HIS A 112 -15.40 2.53 2.39
C HIS A 112 -14.77 3.56 3.35
N GLN A 113 -14.19 4.67 2.82
CA GLN A 113 -13.65 5.71 3.67
C GLN A 113 -14.74 6.47 4.43
N SER A 114 -15.87 6.74 3.78
CA SER A 114 -16.99 7.42 4.42
C SER A 114 -17.58 6.62 5.59
N GLU A 115 -17.60 5.28 5.48
CA GLU A 115 -17.98 4.42 6.60
C GLU A 115 -16.96 4.49 7.72
N LEU A 116 -15.68 4.44 7.37
CA LEU A 116 -14.62 4.55 8.37
C LEU A 116 -14.65 5.90 9.08
N ASP A 117 -14.89 7.00 8.36
CA ASP A 117 -15.00 8.35 8.93
C ASP A 117 -16.20 8.45 9.88
N PHE A 118 -17.34 7.86 9.49
CA PHE A 118 -18.51 7.78 10.33
C PHE A 118 -18.24 6.93 11.59
N ILE A 119 -17.61 5.76 11.45
CA ILE A 119 -17.23 4.87 12.56
C ILE A 119 -16.26 5.58 13.51
N ALA A 120 -15.21 6.21 12.96
CA ALA A 120 -14.24 6.95 13.75
C ALA A 120 -14.91 8.08 14.54
N SER A 121 -15.79 8.86 13.89
CA SER A 121 -16.57 9.92 14.55
C SER A 121 -17.46 9.37 15.66
N THR A 122 -18.14 8.24 15.43
CA THR A 122 -18.99 7.58 16.43
C THR A 122 -18.19 7.12 17.67
N LEU A 123 -16.94 6.70 17.46
CA LEU A 123 -16.01 6.30 18.53
C LEU A 123 -15.25 7.49 19.14
N GLY A 124 -15.51 8.73 18.68
CA GLY A 124 -14.81 9.93 19.14
C GLY A 124 -13.34 9.98 18.70
N LEU A 125 -12.94 9.18 17.71
CA LEU A 125 -11.60 9.15 17.19
C LEU A 125 -11.39 10.31 16.21
N THR A 126 -10.22 10.96 16.30
CA THR A 126 -9.83 12.00 15.35
C THR A 126 -8.65 11.55 14.53
N ILE A 127 -8.74 11.75 13.21
CA ILE A 127 -7.69 11.28 12.31
C ILE A 127 -6.40 12.08 12.51
N ASN A 128 -5.26 11.39 12.50
CA ASN A 128 -3.94 11.97 12.68
C ASN A 128 -3.13 11.95 11.37
N ASN A 129 -2.98 10.77 10.74
CA ASN A 129 -2.22 10.66 9.48
C ASN A 129 -2.43 9.32 8.77
N PHE A 130 -1.95 9.21 7.53
CA PHE A 130 -1.69 7.93 6.87
C PHE A 130 -0.35 7.36 7.34
N THR A 131 -0.36 6.17 7.90
CA THR A 131 0.86 5.52 8.39
C THR A 131 1.57 4.76 7.28
N THR A 132 0.81 4.01 6.47
CA THR A 132 1.34 3.18 5.39
C THR A 132 0.33 3.07 4.27
N ILE A 133 0.81 3.24 3.05
CA ILE A 133 0.05 3.04 1.81
C ILE A 133 0.83 2.03 0.98
N GLU A 134 0.18 0.95 0.52
CA GLU A 134 0.75 0.04 -0.48
C GLU A 134 -0.05 0.20 -1.77
N LEU A 135 0.64 0.60 -2.83
CA LEU A 135 0.06 0.74 -4.16
C LEU A 135 0.53 -0.40 -5.04
N ALA A 136 -0.42 -1.12 -5.63
CA ALA A 136 -0.17 -2.17 -6.60
C ALA A 136 -0.30 -1.63 -8.02
N ALA A 137 0.68 -1.93 -8.87
CA ALA A 137 0.57 -1.85 -10.32
C ALA A 137 0.60 -3.28 -10.87
N ASP A 138 -0.55 -3.77 -11.29
CA ASP A 138 -0.73 -5.13 -11.81
C ASP A 138 -0.65 -5.13 -13.33
N VAL A 139 0.18 -6.01 -13.90
CA VAL A 139 0.37 -6.16 -15.34
C VAL A 139 0.15 -7.61 -15.78
N ASN A 140 -0.34 -7.79 -17.01
CA ASN A 140 -0.67 -9.09 -17.61
C ASN A 140 0.48 -9.72 -18.41
N PHE A 141 1.70 -9.31 -18.18
CA PHE A 141 2.89 -9.87 -18.84
C PHE A 141 4.06 -9.96 -17.86
N ASN A 142 5.05 -10.80 -18.20
CA ASN A 142 6.21 -11.03 -17.32
C ASN A 142 7.14 -9.81 -17.25
N ILE A 143 6.81 -8.89 -16.35
CA ILE A 143 7.61 -7.67 -16.09
C ILE A 143 8.94 -7.99 -15.41
N ILE A 144 9.02 -9.07 -14.61
CA ILE A 144 10.25 -9.48 -13.93
C ILE A 144 11.32 -9.78 -14.98
N ALA A 145 10.96 -10.55 -16.03
CA ALA A 145 11.89 -10.87 -17.10
C ALA A 145 12.43 -9.63 -17.82
N LYS A 146 11.57 -8.60 -18.01
CA LYS A 146 11.95 -7.34 -18.63
C LYS A 146 12.90 -6.53 -17.77
N VAL A 147 12.56 -6.35 -16.47
CA VAL A 147 13.42 -5.65 -15.51
C VAL A 147 14.76 -6.38 -15.37
N MET A 148 14.75 -7.71 -15.26
CA MET A 148 15.98 -8.52 -15.18
C MET A 148 16.85 -8.40 -16.43
N LYS A 149 16.26 -8.24 -17.62
CA LYS A 149 17.03 -7.99 -18.85
C LYS A 149 17.80 -6.66 -18.75
N LEU A 150 17.15 -5.59 -18.27
CA LEU A 150 17.81 -4.30 -18.08
C LEU A 150 18.87 -4.34 -16.98
N ILE A 151 18.58 -5.01 -15.85
CA ILE A 151 19.54 -5.22 -14.76
C ILE A 151 20.82 -5.93 -15.25
N LYS A 152 20.70 -6.84 -16.20
CA LYS A 152 21.85 -7.59 -16.73
C LYS A 152 22.58 -6.87 -17.88
N ASP A 153 21.95 -5.88 -18.48
CA ASP A 153 22.51 -5.16 -19.62
C ASP A 153 23.33 -3.93 -19.20
N PHE A 154 24.36 -4.16 -18.38
CA PHE A 154 25.28 -3.11 -17.93
C PHE A 154 26.07 -2.46 -19.07
N LYS A 155 26.09 -3.06 -20.26
CA LYS A 155 26.75 -2.48 -21.42
C LYS A 155 25.99 -1.26 -21.94
N ASN A 156 24.66 -1.34 -21.97
CA ASN A 156 23.81 -0.33 -22.57
C ASN A 156 23.08 0.55 -21.55
N TYR A 157 22.91 0.07 -20.32
CA TYR A 157 22.15 0.77 -19.30
C TYR A 157 22.91 0.89 -17.98
N ASP A 158 22.76 2.01 -17.32
CA ASP A 158 23.08 2.19 -15.92
C ASP A 158 21.80 1.99 -15.10
N MET A 159 21.86 1.13 -14.10
CA MET A 159 20.80 1.02 -13.08
C MET A 159 21.09 2.03 -11.99
N ILE A 160 20.11 2.86 -11.68
CA ILE A 160 20.18 3.84 -10.58
C ILE A 160 19.21 3.38 -9.49
N VAL A 161 19.73 3.19 -8.28
CA VAL A 161 18.93 2.81 -7.10
C VAL A 161 19.17 3.84 -6.00
N ASN A 162 18.09 4.43 -5.47
CA ASN A 162 18.17 5.50 -4.47
C ASN A 162 19.12 6.65 -4.88
N GLY A 163 19.06 7.04 -6.16
CA GLY A 163 19.92 8.08 -6.71
C GLY A 163 21.38 7.69 -6.94
N ARG A 164 21.76 6.44 -6.65
CA ARG A 164 23.14 5.94 -6.82
C ARG A 164 23.25 5.01 -8.01
N ARG A 165 24.27 5.19 -8.82
CA ARG A 165 24.59 4.30 -9.93
C ARG A 165 25.08 2.96 -9.38
N ILE A 166 24.47 1.88 -9.83
CA ILE A 166 24.89 0.51 -9.52
C ILE A 166 25.87 0.03 -10.60
N THR A 167 27.03 -0.42 -10.17
CA THR A 167 28.10 -0.98 -11.03
C THR A 167 28.26 -2.47 -10.74
N ASP A 168 29.02 -3.18 -11.60
CA ASP A 168 29.36 -4.58 -11.36
C ASP A 168 30.09 -4.80 -10.04
N GLU A 169 30.88 -3.80 -9.60
CA GLU A 169 31.67 -3.86 -8.37
C GLU A 169 30.80 -3.68 -7.11
N ASN A 170 29.77 -2.84 -7.16
CA ASN A 170 28.96 -2.50 -6.01
C ASN A 170 27.59 -3.17 -5.96
N ARG A 171 27.20 -3.95 -6.95
CA ARG A 171 25.90 -4.66 -7.00
C ARG A 171 25.72 -5.72 -5.91
N HIS A 172 26.81 -6.13 -5.26
CA HIS A 172 26.81 -7.12 -4.19
C HIS A 172 26.86 -6.48 -2.79
N ILE A 173 26.89 -5.15 -2.71
CA ILE A 173 26.96 -4.46 -1.42
C ILE A 173 25.55 -4.38 -0.83
N ASP A 174 25.35 -5.03 0.32
CA ASP A 174 24.09 -5.15 1.05
C ASP A 174 23.41 -3.81 1.44
N ASN A 175 24.04 -2.68 1.17
CA ASN A 175 23.58 -1.35 1.55
C ASN A 175 22.57 -0.70 0.59
N TYR A 176 22.23 -1.35 -0.53
CA TYR A 176 21.33 -0.78 -1.53
C TYR A 176 19.90 -1.32 -1.49
N GLY A 177 19.54 -1.98 -0.38
CA GLY A 177 18.34 -2.77 -0.36
C GLY A 177 18.53 -4.04 -1.20
N GLU A 178 18.14 -5.17 -0.66
CA GLU A 178 18.23 -6.45 -1.34
C GLU A 178 17.40 -6.42 -2.62
N TYR A 179 18.03 -6.17 -3.78
CA TYR A 179 17.34 -6.35 -5.06
C TYR A 179 17.35 -7.82 -5.50
N TYR A 180 17.95 -8.68 -4.72
CA TYR A 180 17.87 -10.11 -4.91
C TYR A 180 16.65 -10.66 -4.19
N GLY A 181 15.74 -11.20 -4.99
CA GLY A 181 14.76 -12.08 -4.44
C GLY A 181 15.48 -13.16 -3.63
N ARG A 182 15.17 -13.24 -2.36
CA ARG A 182 15.42 -14.44 -1.59
C ARG A 182 14.52 -15.54 -2.13
N SER A 183 14.86 -16.04 -3.33
CA SER A 183 14.35 -17.32 -3.75
C SER A 183 14.92 -18.34 -2.77
N ARG A 184 14.11 -18.76 -1.79
CA ARG A 184 14.44 -19.89 -0.92
C ARG A 184 14.60 -21.17 -1.75
N ALA A 185 14.10 -21.19 -2.98
CA ALA A 185 14.24 -22.30 -3.90
C ALA A 185 15.23 -21.93 -5.00
N LYS A 186 16.37 -22.58 -5.05
CA LYS A 186 17.38 -22.53 -6.13
C LYS A 186 16.84 -22.80 -7.55
N ARG A 187 15.51 -22.98 -7.71
CA ARG A 187 14.82 -23.36 -8.95
C ARG A 187 13.86 -22.32 -9.49
N ASP A 188 13.59 -21.21 -8.79
CA ASP A 188 12.67 -20.20 -9.30
C ASP A 188 13.35 -19.39 -10.41
N ARG A 189 12.82 -19.55 -11.60
CA ARG A 189 13.31 -18.90 -12.81
C ARG A 189 13.17 -17.37 -12.77
N TYR A 190 12.26 -16.86 -11.94
CA TYR A 190 11.95 -15.45 -11.76
C TYR A 190 11.77 -15.16 -10.27
N PRO A 191 12.83 -14.70 -9.60
CA PRO A 191 12.77 -14.33 -8.19
C PRO A 191 11.90 -13.08 -7.98
N THR A 192 11.42 -12.86 -6.78
CA THR A 192 10.91 -11.57 -6.36
C THR A 192 12.05 -10.56 -6.33
N LEU A 193 11.85 -9.39 -6.97
CA LEU A 193 12.81 -8.29 -6.90
C LEU A 193 12.40 -7.33 -5.79
N TYR A 194 13.36 -6.90 -4.98
CA TYR A 194 13.16 -5.94 -3.90
C TYR A 194 14.05 -4.73 -4.13
N PHE A 195 13.47 -3.55 -3.97
CA PHE A 195 14.17 -2.28 -3.93
C PHE A 195 13.68 -1.53 -2.70
N SER A 196 14.59 -1.06 -1.85
CA SER A 196 14.22 -0.31 -0.65
C SER A 196 15.16 0.85 -0.40
N GLN A 197 14.64 1.91 0.16
CA GLN A 197 15.46 2.92 0.81
C GLN A 197 15.91 2.42 2.17
N ALA A 198 16.98 3.02 2.72
CA ALA A 198 17.37 2.75 4.09
C ALA A 198 16.15 2.85 5.02
N LYS A 199 16.09 2.02 6.06
CA LYS A 199 14.89 1.78 6.89
C LYS A 199 14.14 3.03 7.39
N SER A 200 14.82 4.17 7.46
CA SER A 200 14.25 5.46 7.88
C SER A 200 13.37 6.12 6.81
N ASP A 201 13.63 5.88 5.52
CA ASP A 201 13.08 6.74 4.46
C ASP A 201 11.75 6.26 3.88
N GLY A 202 11.37 5.01 4.16
CA GLY A 202 10.00 4.57 4.04
C GLY A 202 9.46 4.28 2.64
N LEU A 203 10.32 4.04 1.62
CA LEU A 203 9.91 3.47 0.33
C LEU A 203 10.44 2.05 0.18
N GLU A 204 9.58 1.16 -0.27
CA GLU A 204 9.92 -0.23 -0.62
C GLU A 204 9.11 -0.64 -1.84
N LEU A 205 9.76 -1.29 -2.79
CA LEU A 205 9.13 -1.83 -3.99
C LEU A 205 9.43 -3.32 -4.11
N LYS A 206 8.38 -4.11 -4.34
CA LYS A 206 8.47 -5.54 -4.66
C LYS A 206 7.94 -5.77 -6.06
N ILE A 207 8.61 -6.63 -6.84
CA ILE A 207 8.12 -7.07 -8.14
C ILE A 207 8.07 -8.59 -8.14
N TYR A 208 6.88 -9.18 -8.33
CA TYR A 208 6.68 -10.64 -8.19
C TYR A 208 5.53 -11.19 -9.03
N ASP A 209 5.45 -12.52 -9.14
CA ASP A 209 4.34 -13.25 -9.77
C ASP A 209 3.17 -13.33 -8.78
N LYS A 210 2.17 -12.45 -8.94
CA LYS A 210 1.00 -12.36 -8.05
C LYS A 210 0.09 -13.56 -8.20
N THR A 211 -0.08 -14.10 -9.41
CA THR A 211 -0.86 -15.33 -9.64
C THR A 211 -0.25 -16.50 -8.88
N LYS A 212 1.08 -16.61 -8.87
CA LYS A 212 1.76 -17.64 -8.09
C LYS A 212 1.52 -17.47 -6.59
N GLU A 213 1.65 -16.24 -6.07
CA GLU A 213 1.40 -15.94 -4.65
C GLU A 213 -0.03 -16.27 -4.24
N ILE A 214 -1.02 -15.90 -5.07
CA ILE A 214 -2.43 -16.24 -4.82
C ILE A 214 -2.61 -17.75 -4.74
N ASN A 215 -2.08 -18.50 -5.69
CA ASN A 215 -2.31 -19.95 -5.76
C ASN A 215 -1.59 -20.73 -4.64
N GLU A 216 -0.41 -20.31 -4.22
CA GLU A 216 0.45 -21.06 -3.29
C GLU A 216 0.32 -20.57 -1.83
N GLU A 217 0.11 -19.27 -1.60
CA GLU A 217 0.20 -18.68 -0.27
C GLU A 217 -1.11 -17.99 0.18
N SER A 218 -1.89 -17.45 -0.75
CA SER A 218 -3.03 -16.58 -0.43
C SER A 218 -4.29 -16.86 -1.26
N PRO A 219 -4.80 -18.12 -1.30
CA PRO A 219 -5.92 -18.47 -2.17
C PRO A 219 -7.22 -17.70 -1.87
N HIS A 220 -7.35 -17.14 -0.69
CA HIS A 220 -8.45 -16.26 -0.30
C HIS A 220 -8.44 -14.92 -1.04
N LYS A 221 -7.32 -14.53 -1.70
CA LYS A 221 -7.19 -13.29 -2.48
C LYS A 221 -7.52 -13.44 -3.97
N LYS A 222 -8.25 -14.49 -4.35
CA LYS A 222 -8.60 -14.75 -5.75
C LYS A 222 -9.44 -13.63 -6.39
N TYR A 223 -10.18 -12.85 -5.59
CA TYR A 223 -10.89 -11.66 -6.05
C TYR A 223 -9.97 -10.64 -6.76
N ILE A 224 -8.64 -10.67 -6.54
CA ILE A 224 -7.69 -9.81 -7.26
C ILE A 224 -7.60 -10.20 -8.74
N GLU A 225 -7.75 -11.49 -9.07
CA GLU A 225 -7.78 -11.96 -10.46
C GLU A 225 -9.03 -11.43 -11.17
N ASP A 226 -10.20 -11.53 -10.51
CA ASP A 226 -11.47 -11.03 -11.02
C ASP A 226 -11.43 -9.50 -11.18
N TRP A 227 -10.87 -8.79 -10.21
CA TRP A 227 -10.75 -7.33 -10.23
C TRP A 227 -9.88 -6.83 -11.39
N ASN A 228 -8.82 -7.55 -11.73
CA ASN A 228 -7.89 -7.16 -12.81
C ASN A 228 -8.49 -7.37 -14.22
N GLU A 229 -9.46 -8.28 -14.38
CA GLU A 229 -10.08 -8.60 -15.66
C GLU A 229 -9.06 -8.99 -16.76
N PHE A 230 -7.94 -9.62 -16.39
CA PHE A 230 -6.92 -10.07 -17.35
C PHE A 230 -7.26 -11.43 -18.00
N GLY A 231 -8.38 -12.04 -17.61
CA GLY A 231 -8.81 -13.37 -18.04
C GLY A 231 -7.85 -14.44 -17.51
N GLU A 232 -7.47 -15.40 -18.35
CA GLU A 232 -6.57 -16.50 -17.98
C GLU A 232 -5.07 -16.08 -17.90
N GLN A 233 -4.76 -14.79 -18.06
CA GLN A 233 -3.39 -14.31 -18.04
C GLN A 233 -2.87 -14.17 -16.62
N LYS A 234 -1.59 -14.48 -16.44
CA LYS A 234 -0.92 -14.27 -15.17
C LYS A 234 -0.84 -12.78 -14.81
N ILE A 235 -0.98 -12.51 -13.55
CA ILE A 235 -0.77 -11.20 -12.94
C ILE A 235 0.65 -11.14 -12.39
N TYR A 236 1.40 -10.13 -12.84
CA TYR A 236 2.66 -9.74 -12.21
C TYR A 236 2.44 -8.40 -11.54
N ARG A 237 2.92 -8.27 -10.32
CA ARG A 237 2.68 -7.09 -9.48
C ARG A 237 3.97 -6.34 -9.20
N LEU A 238 3.87 -5.02 -9.29
CA LEU A 238 4.83 -4.08 -8.75
C LEU A 238 4.14 -3.38 -7.56
N GLU A 239 4.52 -3.77 -6.35
CA GLU A 239 3.92 -3.32 -5.09
C GLU A 239 4.82 -2.30 -4.43
N LEU A 240 4.36 -1.06 -4.36
CA LEU A 240 5.09 0.05 -3.75
C LEU A 240 4.51 0.37 -2.37
N THR A 241 5.34 0.21 -1.34
CA THR A 241 5.03 0.64 0.04
C THR A 241 5.53 2.06 0.26
N ILE A 242 4.66 2.93 0.73
CA ILE A 242 4.91 4.34 1.03
C ILE A 242 4.55 4.59 2.49
N LYS A 243 5.49 5.09 3.28
CA LYS A 243 5.23 5.52 4.65
C LYS A 243 4.92 7.01 4.71
N ASN A 244 4.41 7.46 5.85
CA ASN A 244 3.93 8.83 6.09
C ASN A 244 4.87 9.91 5.56
N GLU A 245 6.18 9.86 5.87
CA GLU A 245 7.14 10.88 5.47
C GLU A 245 7.28 11.03 3.94
N GLN A 246 7.19 9.93 3.21
CA GLN A 246 7.26 9.97 1.75
C GLN A 246 5.95 10.43 1.13
N PHE A 247 4.83 10.12 1.78
CA PHE A 247 3.54 10.63 1.37
C PHE A 247 3.46 12.14 1.54
N LYS A 248 3.97 12.71 2.64
CA LYS A 248 4.09 14.15 2.83
C LYS A 248 4.92 14.82 1.74
N LYS A 249 6.09 14.27 1.39
CA LYS A 249 6.92 14.77 0.29
C LYS A 249 6.22 14.77 -1.06
N TRP A 250 5.37 13.74 -1.31
CA TRP A 250 4.56 13.73 -2.52
C TRP A 250 3.50 14.83 -2.51
N LEU A 251 2.84 15.06 -1.39
CA LEU A 251 1.87 16.15 -1.25
C LEU A 251 2.51 17.53 -1.47
N GLU A 252 3.69 17.76 -0.91
CA GLU A 252 4.49 18.97 -1.15
C GLU A 252 4.80 19.12 -2.64
N TYR A 253 5.28 18.04 -3.28
CA TYR A 253 5.55 18.03 -4.72
C TYR A 253 4.29 18.36 -5.55
N VAL A 254 3.14 17.80 -5.21
CA VAL A 254 1.87 18.09 -5.90
C VAL A 254 1.47 19.55 -5.72
N ARG A 255 1.58 20.11 -4.51
CA ARG A 255 1.29 21.51 -4.24
C ARG A 255 2.18 22.48 -5.05
N GLU A 256 3.47 22.16 -5.15
CA GLU A 256 4.44 23.00 -5.88
C GLU A 256 4.27 22.93 -7.41
N ASN A 257 3.79 21.80 -7.93
CA ASN A 257 3.70 21.53 -9.37
C ASN A 257 2.27 21.47 -9.90
N ALA A 258 1.26 21.69 -9.05
CA ALA A 258 -0.13 21.72 -9.49
C ALA A 258 -0.34 22.86 -10.49
N PRO A 259 -1.04 22.63 -11.61
CA PRO A 259 -1.43 23.71 -12.51
C PRO A 259 -2.23 24.75 -11.70
N THR A 260 -1.95 26.04 -11.93
CA THR A 260 -2.65 27.16 -11.25
C THR A 260 -4.17 27.17 -11.50
N SER A 261 -4.65 26.40 -12.45
CA SER A 261 -6.07 26.18 -12.71
C SER A 261 -6.74 25.14 -11.79
N ASP A 262 -5.95 24.37 -11.03
CA ASP A 262 -6.46 23.36 -10.09
C ASP A 262 -6.56 23.97 -8.69
N HIS A 263 -7.48 24.95 -8.56
CA HIS A 263 -7.74 25.66 -7.31
C HIS A 263 -8.02 24.73 -6.12
N LEU A 264 -8.58 23.55 -6.37
CA LEU A 264 -8.85 22.53 -5.36
C LEU A 264 -7.57 22.02 -4.68
N LEU A 265 -6.46 21.90 -5.42
CA LEU A 265 -5.17 21.47 -4.87
C LEU A 265 -4.40 22.60 -4.17
N ALA A 266 -4.63 23.85 -4.55
CA ALA A 266 -3.94 25.02 -3.99
C ALA A 266 -4.59 25.53 -2.69
N GLU A 267 -5.89 25.32 -2.51
CA GLU A 267 -6.67 25.75 -1.35
C GLU A 267 -6.68 24.71 -0.21
N TRP A 268 -6.18 23.51 -0.46
CA TRP A 268 -6.11 22.48 0.57
C TRP A 268 -5.03 22.86 1.58
N GLY A 269 -5.45 23.52 2.63
CA GLY A 269 -4.73 23.73 3.87
C GLY A 269 -4.28 22.38 4.44
N ASP A 270 -3.92 22.31 5.70
CA ASP A 270 -3.53 21.04 6.32
C ASP A 270 -4.53 19.95 5.93
N PHE A 271 -4.03 19.04 5.14
CA PHE A 271 -4.75 18.06 4.36
C PHE A 271 -5.81 17.35 5.20
N GLU A 272 -7.06 17.72 5.01
CA GLU A 272 -8.16 16.96 5.58
C GLU A 272 -8.22 15.61 4.88
N LEU A 273 -8.05 14.58 5.63
CA LEU A 273 -7.73 13.22 5.18
C LEU A 273 -8.84 12.52 4.38
N ALA A 274 -10.09 12.95 4.50
CA ALA A 274 -11.19 12.47 3.65
C ALA A 274 -10.95 12.84 2.17
N GLU A 275 -10.45 14.05 1.94
CA GLU A 275 -10.04 14.51 0.60
C GLU A 275 -8.78 13.79 0.12
N GLY A 276 -7.89 13.41 1.05
CA GLY A 276 -6.68 12.65 0.77
C GLY A 276 -6.93 11.29 0.16
N LEU A 277 -8.00 10.62 0.53
CA LEU A 277 -8.31 9.32 -0.05
C LEU A 277 -8.92 9.43 -1.44
N LEU A 278 -9.71 10.48 -1.70
CA LEU A 278 -10.17 10.81 -3.04
C LEU A 278 -8.98 11.09 -3.95
N MET A 279 -7.98 11.86 -3.45
CA MET A 279 -6.72 12.07 -4.17
C MET A 279 -5.94 10.78 -4.38
N LEU A 280 -5.78 9.95 -3.36
CA LEU A 280 -5.09 8.67 -3.51
C LEU A 280 -5.70 7.83 -4.62
N ARG A 281 -7.03 7.81 -4.75
CA ARG A 281 -7.70 7.06 -5.82
C ARG A 281 -7.55 7.69 -7.18
N ALA A 282 -7.68 9.02 -7.28
CA ALA A 282 -7.49 9.76 -8.52
C ALA A 282 -6.02 9.75 -8.97
N TYR A 283 -5.09 9.84 -8.03
CA TYR A 283 -3.66 10.01 -8.28
C TYR A 283 -2.80 8.78 -7.94
N LYS A 284 -3.39 7.60 -7.77
CA LYS A 284 -2.65 6.38 -7.44
C LYS A 284 -1.52 6.06 -8.44
N CYS A 285 -1.71 6.30 -9.73
CA CYS A 285 -0.65 6.13 -10.72
C CYS A 285 0.46 7.19 -10.58
N PRO A 286 0.19 8.50 -10.53
CA PRO A 286 1.20 9.52 -10.27
C PRO A 286 1.94 9.33 -8.94
N LEU A 287 1.25 8.96 -7.86
CA LEU A 287 1.88 8.66 -6.57
C LEU A 287 2.77 7.43 -6.65
N TRP A 288 2.30 6.37 -7.33
CA TRP A 288 3.10 5.17 -7.57
C TRP A 288 4.37 5.50 -8.36
N GLN A 289 4.25 6.25 -9.45
CA GLN A 289 5.38 6.69 -10.25
C GLN A 289 6.38 7.52 -9.43
N PHE A 290 5.90 8.51 -8.69
CA PHE A 290 6.74 9.36 -7.83
C PHE A 290 7.59 8.55 -6.84
N GLY A 291 7.02 7.51 -6.22
CA GLY A 291 7.75 6.64 -5.31
C GLY A 291 8.69 5.69 -6.03
N ALA A 292 8.25 5.07 -7.12
CA ALA A 292 9.05 4.12 -7.89
C ALA A 292 10.28 4.78 -8.51
N ASP A 293 10.13 5.96 -9.12
CA ASP A 293 11.23 6.69 -9.76
C ASP A 293 12.29 7.17 -8.76
N ARG A 294 11.91 7.36 -7.50
CA ARG A 294 12.87 7.66 -6.41
C ARG A 294 13.66 6.44 -5.97
N LEU A 295 13.08 5.24 -6.15
CA LEU A 295 13.74 3.99 -5.78
C LEU A 295 14.65 3.47 -6.88
N VAL A 296 14.14 3.31 -8.10
CA VAL A 296 14.86 2.66 -9.19
C VAL A 296 14.43 3.14 -10.56
N TYR A 297 15.41 3.41 -11.39
CA TYR A 297 15.27 3.65 -12.84
C TYR A 297 16.51 3.20 -13.57
N PHE A 298 16.40 3.11 -14.89
CA PHE A 298 17.51 2.80 -15.78
C PHE A 298 17.83 4.00 -16.67
N ARG A 299 19.09 4.17 -16.99
CA ARG A 299 19.55 5.25 -17.90
C ARG A 299 20.31 4.66 -19.06
N SER A 300 19.88 4.95 -20.28
CA SER A 300 20.59 4.56 -21.50
C SER A 300 21.95 5.25 -21.57
N LYS A 301 23.01 4.48 -21.78
CA LYS A 301 24.38 5.04 -21.98
C LYS A 301 24.55 5.71 -23.32
N ALA A 302 23.76 5.31 -24.34
CA ALA A 302 23.86 5.85 -25.68
C ALA A 302 23.14 7.20 -25.78
N THR A 303 21.95 7.34 -25.24
CA THR A 303 21.08 8.52 -25.40
C THR A 303 20.94 9.35 -24.13
N ASN A 304 21.36 8.83 -22.98
CA ASN A 304 21.12 9.37 -21.64
C ASN A 304 19.63 9.42 -21.22
N ASP A 305 18.75 8.80 -22.01
CA ASP A 305 17.32 8.74 -21.69
C ASP A 305 17.07 7.89 -20.45
N VAL A 306 16.07 8.32 -19.67
CA VAL A 306 15.60 7.58 -18.49
C VAL A 306 14.52 6.60 -18.92
N VAL A 307 14.63 5.37 -18.46
CA VAL A 307 13.62 4.30 -18.58
C VAL A 307 13.12 4.00 -17.17
N SER A 308 11.91 4.46 -16.88
CA SER A 308 11.25 4.20 -15.59
C SER A 308 10.62 2.81 -15.53
N LEU A 309 10.27 2.36 -14.34
CA LEU A 309 9.47 1.14 -14.18
C LEU A 309 8.07 1.29 -14.79
N LEU A 310 7.52 2.50 -14.80
CA LEU A 310 6.24 2.78 -15.46
C LEU A 310 6.36 2.60 -16.97
N ASP A 311 7.42 3.09 -17.61
CA ASP A 311 7.67 2.89 -19.05
C ASP A 311 7.74 1.40 -19.40
N ILE A 312 8.41 0.61 -18.55
CA ILE A 312 8.50 -0.85 -18.73
C ILE A 312 7.11 -1.49 -18.56
N ALA A 313 6.34 -1.06 -17.56
CA ALA A 313 5.01 -1.57 -17.27
C ALA A 313 4.00 -1.21 -18.38
N LEU A 314 4.09 -0.02 -18.94
CA LEU A 314 3.30 0.40 -20.11
C LEU A 314 3.76 -0.27 -21.41
N GLY A 315 4.94 -0.89 -21.38
CA GLY A 315 5.52 -1.55 -22.55
C GLY A 315 6.15 -0.59 -23.54
N ALA A 316 6.41 0.65 -23.14
CA ALA A 316 7.08 1.67 -23.96
C ALA A 316 8.59 1.42 -24.07
N ALA A 317 9.19 0.75 -23.09
CA ALA A 317 10.59 0.32 -23.16
C ALA A 317 10.67 -1.09 -23.79
N ALA A 318 11.35 -1.20 -24.90
CA ALA A 318 11.48 -2.41 -25.71
C ALA A 318 12.35 -3.50 -25.07
#